data_c9f793950ec068a85bbcdffcce1131a3
#
_entry.id   c9f793950ec068a85bbcdffcce1131a3
#
_cell.length_a   1.000
_cell.length_b   1.000
_cell.length_c   1.000
_cell.angle_alpha   90.00
_cell.angle_beta   90.00
_cell.angle_gamma   90.00
#
_symmetry.space_group_name_H-M   'P 1'
#
loop_
_entity.id
_entity.type
_entity.pdbx_description
1 polymer ?
#
loop_
_entity_poly.entity_id
_entity_poly.type
_entity_poly.pdbx_seq_one_letter_code
_entity_poly.pdbx_strand_id
1 'polypeptide(L)'
;INAAHAFVDESGEIGGATATCEAVTRITGIPINYYVDFSFDAVAHVIDELGPIEFTIPDLYGDGVGMVYDDPVQSLHINLPPGDYQMNGQQAVWLMRYRHGNVNPSTGVFKGYVNGDSDRVEMQQKFLKAVVDQKVNASLILKIPSIFKDISSEIKTNFTVSEVIKYSKYLADFSSVNIHSYSLPGEYSSDSANGDVWIPNMDEIRTMVQDVFGYPADNITTDNPKNATRESGSSSSSGIS
;
A
#
# COMPACT_ATOMS: atom_id res chain seq x y z
N ILE A 1 5.49 -1.43 -9.01
CA ILE A 1 5.72 -1.66 -7.57
C ILE A 1 4.99 -2.94 -7.13
N ASN A 2 3.67 -3.05 -7.33
CA ASN A 2 2.90 -4.23 -6.91
C ASN A 2 3.45 -5.54 -7.52
N ALA A 3 3.83 -5.52 -8.81
CA ALA A 3 4.44 -6.66 -9.46
C ALA A 3 5.80 -7.05 -8.85
N ALA A 4 6.57 -6.10 -8.34
CA ALA A 4 7.85 -6.37 -7.70
C ALA A 4 7.70 -7.20 -6.42
N HIS A 5 6.63 -6.96 -5.65
CA HIS A 5 6.34 -7.74 -4.44
C HIS A 5 5.97 -9.20 -4.76
N ALA A 6 5.21 -9.41 -5.82
CA ALA A 6 4.71 -10.72 -6.23
C ALA A 6 5.64 -11.45 -7.23
N PHE A 7 6.70 -10.80 -7.70
CA PHE A 7 7.62 -11.36 -8.68
C PHE A 7 8.36 -12.56 -8.09
N VAL A 8 8.39 -13.64 -8.86
CA VAL A 8 9.19 -14.83 -8.54
C VAL A 8 10.39 -14.82 -9.51
N ASP A 9 11.58 -14.79 -8.97
CA ASP A 9 12.81 -14.81 -9.79
C ASP A 9 13.07 -16.20 -10.41
N GLU A 10 14.13 -16.30 -11.21
CA GLU A 10 14.53 -17.57 -11.87
C GLU A 10 14.91 -18.69 -10.87
N SER A 11 15.22 -18.34 -9.61
CA SER A 11 15.50 -19.31 -8.54
C SER A 11 14.22 -19.80 -7.84
N GLY A 12 13.06 -19.19 -8.14
CA GLY A 12 11.79 -19.45 -7.47
C GLY A 12 11.60 -18.67 -6.19
N GLU A 13 12.47 -17.67 -5.91
CA GLU A 13 12.36 -16.81 -4.74
C GLU A 13 11.44 -15.64 -5.03
N ILE A 14 10.54 -15.36 -4.07
CA ILE A 14 9.58 -14.24 -4.18
C ILE A 14 10.32 -12.96 -3.77
N GLY A 15 10.29 -11.94 -4.63
CA GLY A 15 10.95 -10.66 -4.40
C GLY A 15 10.48 -9.93 -3.13
N GLY A 16 9.19 -10.03 -2.82
CA GLY A 16 8.61 -9.55 -1.56
C GLY A 16 8.91 -8.08 -1.26
N ALA A 17 9.06 -7.78 0.03
CA ALA A 17 9.29 -6.42 0.51
C ALA A 17 10.62 -5.83 0.03
N THR A 18 11.67 -6.63 -0.09
CA THR A 18 13.00 -6.16 -0.56
C THR A 18 12.92 -5.67 -1.99
N ALA A 19 12.34 -6.46 -2.91
CA ALA A 19 12.17 -6.05 -4.29
C ALA A 19 11.24 -4.83 -4.43
N THR A 20 10.26 -4.71 -3.53
CA THR A 20 9.40 -3.53 -3.46
C THR A 20 10.20 -2.28 -3.07
N CYS A 21 11.06 -2.37 -2.05
CA CYS A 21 11.94 -1.27 -1.64
C CYS A 21 12.90 -0.85 -2.77
N GLU A 22 13.47 -1.81 -3.48
CA GLU A 22 14.33 -1.53 -4.64
C GLU A 22 13.55 -0.85 -5.77
N ALA A 23 12.34 -1.31 -6.07
CA ALA A 23 11.48 -0.69 -7.08
C ALA A 23 11.11 0.76 -6.71
N VAL A 24 10.77 1.02 -5.44
CA VAL A 24 10.49 2.37 -4.94
C VAL A 24 11.75 3.23 -5.03
N THR A 25 12.90 2.74 -4.57
CA THR A 25 14.18 3.46 -4.65
C THR A 25 14.53 3.81 -6.10
N ARG A 26 14.32 2.90 -7.05
CA ARG A 26 14.59 3.13 -8.47
C ARG A 26 13.70 4.24 -9.06
N ILE A 27 12.43 4.28 -8.67
CA ILE A 27 11.47 5.26 -9.18
C ILE A 27 11.68 6.64 -8.54
N THR A 28 11.97 6.68 -7.24
CA THR A 28 12.02 7.93 -6.46
C THR A 28 13.44 8.46 -6.24
N GLY A 29 14.46 7.62 -6.42
CA GLY A 29 15.84 7.93 -6.02
C GLY A 29 16.06 7.96 -4.50
N ILE A 30 15.00 7.76 -3.70
CA ILE A 30 15.07 7.76 -2.23
C ILE A 30 15.43 6.36 -1.74
N PRO A 31 16.55 6.18 -0.99
CA PRO A 31 16.87 4.88 -0.44
C PRO A 31 15.88 4.48 0.65
N ILE A 32 15.30 3.29 0.53
CA ILE A 32 14.40 2.73 1.51
C ILE A 32 15.20 1.83 2.45
N ASN A 33 15.40 2.27 3.67
CA ASN A 33 16.22 1.56 4.67
C ASN A 33 15.40 0.57 5.50
N TYR A 34 14.13 0.86 5.72
CA TYR A 34 13.24 0.05 6.56
C TYR A 34 11.93 -0.20 5.85
N TYR A 35 11.36 -1.37 6.14
CA TYR A 35 10.02 -1.72 5.69
C TYR A 35 9.25 -2.46 6.78
N VAL A 36 7.95 -2.39 6.68
CA VAL A 36 7.02 -3.24 7.42
C VAL A 36 5.96 -3.73 6.45
N ASP A 37 5.86 -5.04 6.31
CA ASP A 37 4.87 -5.72 5.48
C ASP A 37 3.85 -6.38 6.42
N PHE A 38 2.61 -5.92 6.36
CA PHE A 38 1.53 -6.38 7.22
C PHE A 38 0.62 -7.35 6.47
N SER A 39 0.31 -8.49 7.08
CA SER A 39 -0.86 -9.26 6.69
C SER A 39 -2.15 -8.52 7.07
N PHE A 40 -3.28 -8.88 6.47
CA PHE A 40 -4.58 -8.34 6.89
C PHE A 40 -4.93 -8.72 8.33
N ASP A 41 -4.50 -9.89 8.78
CA ASP A 41 -4.69 -10.33 10.16
C ASP A 41 -3.90 -9.46 11.14
N ALA A 42 -2.66 -9.10 10.78
CA ALA A 42 -1.85 -8.17 11.56
C ALA A 42 -2.52 -6.79 11.67
N VAL A 43 -3.09 -6.28 10.58
CA VAL A 43 -3.83 -5.01 10.61
C VAL A 43 -5.02 -5.09 11.54
N ALA A 44 -5.83 -6.17 11.45
CA ALA A 44 -6.97 -6.36 12.34
C ALA A 44 -6.52 -6.41 13.80
N HIS A 45 -5.49 -7.19 14.10
CA HIS A 45 -4.95 -7.33 15.45
C HIS A 45 -4.45 -5.99 16.01
N VAL A 46 -3.69 -5.23 15.24
CA VAL A 46 -3.23 -3.89 15.66
C VAL A 46 -4.41 -2.96 15.99
N ILE A 47 -5.44 -2.92 15.14
CA ILE A 47 -6.59 -2.06 15.39
C ILE A 47 -7.36 -2.51 16.64
N ASP A 48 -7.52 -3.82 16.84
CA ASP A 48 -8.20 -4.35 18.03
C ASP A 48 -7.41 -4.04 19.32
N GLU A 49 -6.08 -4.12 19.31
CA GLU A 49 -5.20 -3.71 20.41
C GLU A 49 -5.24 -2.21 20.70
N LEU A 50 -5.36 -1.38 19.65
CA LEU A 50 -5.51 0.07 19.79
C LEU A 50 -6.90 0.45 20.30
N GLY A 51 -7.88 -0.43 20.18
CA GLY A 51 -9.28 -0.19 20.43
C GLY A 51 -9.99 0.50 19.27
N PRO A 52 -11.32 0.56 19.31
CA PRO A 52 -12.13 0.97 18.16
C PRO A 52 -11.77 2.37 17.65
N ILE A 53 -11.85 2.55 16.33
CA ILE A 53 -11.56 3.81 15.62
C ILE A 53 -12.88 4.43 15.17
N GLU A 54 -13.15 5.65 15.57
CA GLU A 54 -14.27 6.43 15.03
C GLU A 54 -14.02 6.76 13.57
N PHE A 55 -14.92 6.31 12.70
CA PHE A 55 -14.77 6.55 11.27
C PHE A 55 -16.14 6.56 10.58
N THR A 56 -16.35 7.50 9.66
CA THR A 56 -17.58 7.61 8.87
C THR A 56 -17.39 6.95 7.52
N ILE A 57 -18.22 5.97 7.21
CA ILE A 57 -18.33 5.37 5.89
C ILE A 57 -19.25 6.24 5.04
N PRO A 58 -18.77 6.78 3.91
CA PRO A 58 -19.59 7.62 3.05
C PRO A 58 -20.62 6.80 2.26
N ASP A 59 -21.73 7.43 1.93
CA ASP A 59 -22.65 6.89 0.94
C ASP A 59 -22.09 7.17 -0.48
N LEU A 60 -21.32 6.23 -1.00
CA LEU A 60 -20.58 6.38 -2.26
C LEU A 60 -21.50 6.60 -3.48
N TYR A 61 -22.77 6.17 -3.38
CA TYR A 61 -23.68 6.15 -4.52
C TYR A 61 -25.01 6.86 -4.23
N GLY A 62 -25.22 7.35 -2.99
CA GLY A 62 -26.47 7.98 -2.58
C GLY A 62 -27.65 7.00 -2.50
N ASP A 63 -27.38 5.70 -2.35
CA ASP A 63 -28.41 4.65 -2.32
C ASP A 63 -28.53 3.94 -0.97
N GLY A 64 -27.72 4.35 0.01
CA GLY A 64 -27.72 3.79 1.35
C GLY A 64 -27.14 2.38 1.46
N VAL A 65 -26.59 1.80 0.39
CA VAL A 65 -26.03 0.44 0.40
C VAL A 65 -24.60 0.41 0.93
N GLY A 66 -23.76 1.37 0.52
CA GLY A 66 -22.39 1.49 0.95
C GLY A 66 -21.45 0.43 0.35
N MET A 67 -20.48 0.01 1.14
CA MET A 67 -19.42 -0.93 0.72
C MET A 67 -19.86 -2.37 1.01
N VAL A 68 -20.45 -3.03 0.01
CA VAL A 68 -20.88 -4.43 0.10
C VAL A 68 -20.20 -5.26 -0.99
N TYR A 69 -19.48 -6.29 -0.56
CA TYR A 69 -18.81 -7.24 -1.46
C TYR A 69 -18.73 -8.62 -0.85
N ASP A 70 -19.03 -9.63 -1.65
CA ASP A 70 -18.99 -11.03 -1.24
C ASP A 70 -18.13 -11.85 -2.18
N ASP A 71 -17.08 -12.47 -1.64
CA ASP A 71 -16.19 -13.38 -2.36
C ASP A 71 -15.96 -14.66 -1.53
N PRO A 72 -16.78 -15.69 -1.75
CA PRO A 72 -16.65 -16.94 -1.01
C PRO A 72 -15.31 -17.66 -1.24
N VAL A 73 -14.66 -17.44 -2.39
CA VAL A 73 -13.37 -18.09 -2.72
C VAL A 73 -12.26 -17.55 -1.80
N GLN A 74 -12.29 -16.26 -1.51
CA GLN A 74 -11.35 -15.62 -0.59
C GLN A 74 -11.86 -15.54 0.85
N SER A 75 -13.03 -16.13 1.14
CA SER A 75 -13.72 -15.99 2.45
C SER A 75 -13.85 -14.53 2.86
N LEU A 76 -14.14 -13.65 1.89
CA LEU A 76 -14.24 -12.22 2.10
C LEU A 76 -15.69 -11.76 1.99
N HIS A 77 -16.23 -11.29 3.11
CA HIS A 77 -17.59 -10.79 3.21
C HIS A 77 -17.55 -9.36 3.75
N ILE A 78 -17.60 -8.37 2.87
CA ILE A 78 -17.59 -6.95 3.26
C ILE A 78 -19.04 -6.47 3.38
N ASN A 79 -19.36 -5.86 4.51
CA ASN A 79 -20.65 -5.24 4.74
C ASN A 79 -20.46 -3.99 5.63
N LEU A 80 -20.24 -2.84 4.97
CA LEU A 80 -20.08 -1.54 5.59
C LEU A 80 -21.07 -0.54 4.97
N PRO A 81 -22.34 -0.54 5.40
CA PRO A 81 -23.30 0.50 5.05
C PRO A 81 -22.78 1.91 5.41
N PRO A 82 -23.33 2.96 4.76
CA PRO A 82 -22.97 4.34 5.13
C PRO A 82 -23.35 4.64 6.57
N GLY A 83 -22.49 5.40 7.28
CA GLY A 83 -22.76 5.82 8.64
C GLY A 83 -21.51 5.92 9.50
N ASP A 84 -21.71 6.27 10.78
CA ASP A 84 -20.66 6.42 11.75
C ASP A 84 -20.39 5.10 12.47
N TYR A 85 -19.14 4.73 12.57
CA TYR A 85 -18.68 3.48 13.16
C TYR A 85 -17.68 3.71 14.29
N GLN A 86 -17.70 2.78 15.23
CA GLN A 86 -16.57 2.46 16.09
C GLN A 86 -15.90 1.21 15.49
N MET A 87 -15.04 1.44 14.49
CA MET A 87 -14.48 0.36 13.68
C MET A 87 -13.53 -0.52 14.50
N ASN A 88 -13.79 -1.82 14.47
CA ASN A 88 -12.86 -2.85 14.95
C ASN A 88 -11.88 -3.28 13.83
N GLY A 89 -10.96 -4.19 14.17
CA GLY A 89 -9.95 -4.67 13.24
C GLY A 89 -10.51 -5.29 11.97
N GLN A 90 -11.57 -6.12 12.09
CA GLN A 90 -12.22 -6.73 10.93
C GLN A 90 -12.85 -5.70 10.00
N GLN A 91 -13.50 -4.69 10.55
CA GLN A 91 -14.11 -3.61 9.76
C GLN A 91 -13.04 -2.74 9.08
N ALA A 92 -11.92 -2.49 9.75
CA ALA A 92 -10.77 -1.81 9.16
C ALA A 92 -10.21 -2.59 7.96
N VAL A 93 -10.07 -3.90 8.08
CA VAL A 93 -9.65 -4.78 6.97
C VAL A 93 -10.66 -4.74 5.83
N TRP A 94 -11.95 -4.76 6.11
CA TRP A 94 -12.99 -4.62 5.08
C TRP A 94 -12.85 -3.32 4.31
N LEU A 95 -12.69 -2.20 5.02
CA LEU A 95 -12.47 -0.88 4.41
C LEU A 95 -11.24 -0.87 3.49
N MET A 96 -10.13 -1.43 3.95
CA MET A 96 -8.88 -1.47 3.18
C MET A 96 -8.95 -2.37 1.96
N ARG A 97 -9.76 -3.44 2.00
CA ARG A 97 -9.91 -4.42 0.92
C ARG A 97 -10.99 -4.05 -0.09
N TYR A 98 -11.95 -3.21 0.28
CA TYR A 98 -13.03 -2.84 -0.62
C TYR A 98 -12.50 -2.11 -1.85
N ARG A 99 -12.91 -2.56 -3.03
CA ARG A 99 -12.63 -1.92 -4.33
C ARG A 99 -13.91 -1.63 -5.10
N HIS A 100 -14.81 -2.59 -5.10
CA HIS A 100 -16.11 -2.55 -5.75
C HIS A 100 -17.04 -3.61 -5.12
N GLY A 101 -18.33 -3.44 -5.32
CA GLY A 101 -19.34 -4.45 -5.00
C GLY A 101 -19.36 -5.58 -6.03
N ASN A 102 -20.18 -6.58 -5.77
CA ASN A 102 -20.40 -7.67 -6.72
C ASN A 102 -21.09 -7.18 -8.00
N VAL A 103 -20.83 -7.89 -9.10
CA VAL A 103 -21.53 -7.65 -10.36
C VAL A 103 -23.02 -7.88 -10.18
N ASN A 104 -23.85 -6.92 -10.57
CA ASN A 104 -25.30 -7.10 -10.60
C ASN A 104 -25.66 -8.10 -11.72
N PRO A 105 -26.27 -9.25 -11.38
CA PRO A 105 -26.54 -10.30 -12.37
C PRO A 105 -27.48 -9.86 -13.51
N SER A 106 -28.34 -8.85 -13.25
CA SER A 106 -29.33 -8.39 -14.22
C SER A 106 -28.77 -7.37 -15.20
N THR A 107 -27.74 -6.59 -14.81
CA THR A 107 -27.19 -5.49 -15.61
C THR A 107 -25.76 -5.76 -16.09
N GLY A 108 -25.06 -6.72 -15.50
CA GLY A 108 -23.64 -6.98 -15.75
C GLY A 108 -22.69 -5.89 -15.22
N VAL A 109 -23.23 -4.93 -14.44
CA VAL A 109 -22.48 -3.78 -13.92
C VAL A 109 -22.23 -3.95 -12.43
N PHE A 110 -21.07 -3.54 -11.95
CA PHE A 110 -20.78 -3.39 -10.54
C PHE A 110 -20.65 -1.91 -10.15
N LYS A 111 -20.92 -1.62 -8.88
CA LYS A 111 -20.62 -0.32 -8.29
C LYS A 111 -19.25 -0.42 -7.61
N GLY A 112 -18.44 0.61 -7.77
CA GLY A 112 -17.11 0.70 -7.17
C GLY A 112 -16.76 2.16 -6.90
N TYR A 113 -15.59 2.43 -6.42
CA TYR A 113 -15.12 3.80 -6.32
C TYR A 113 -15.16 4.50 -7.67
N VAL A 114 -15.60 5.77 -7.68
CA VAL A 114 -15.81 6.54 -8.92
C VAL A 114 -14.52 6.66 -9.73
N ASN A 115 -13.41 6.96 -9.05
CA ASN A 115 -12.07 7.06 -9.66
C ASN A 115 -11.24 5.78 -9.42
N GLY A 116 -11.90 4.65 -9.16
CA GLY A 116 -11.27 3.35 -9.01
C GLY A 116 -10.27 3.28 -7.85
N ASP A 117 -9.07 2.87 -8.15
CA ASP A 117 -8.03 2.63 -7.15
C ASP A 117 -7.57 3.90 -6.42
N SER A 118 -7.65 5.05 -7.06
CA SER A 118 -7.29 6.34 -6.44
C SER A 118 -8.18 6.68 -5.25
N ASP A 119 -9.50 6.47 -5.37
CA ASP A 119 -10.43 6.71 -4.26
C ASP A 119 -10.24 5.71 -3.13
N ARG A 120 -9.87 4.46 -3.47
CA ARG A 120 -9.51 3.45 -2.46
C ARG A 120 -8.29 3.90 -1.65
N VAL A 121 -7.24 4.35 -2.32
CA VAL A 121 -6.02 4.85 -1.66
C VAL A 121 -6.36 6.06 -0.80
N GLU A 122 -7.19 7.00 -1.28
CA GLU A 122 -7.63 8.15 -0.50
C GLU A 122 -8.39 7.72 0.76
N MET A 123 -9.27 6.73 0.65
CA MET A 123 -10.02 6.20 1.79
C MET A 123 -9.10 5.54 2.83
N GLN A 124 -8.12 4.75 2.37
CA GLN A 124 -7.10 4.16 3.22
C GLN A 124 -6.28 5.24 3.96
N GLN A 125 -5.92 6.33 3.27
CA GLN A 125 -5.20 7.45 3.87
C GLN A 125 -6.05 8.21 4.90
N LYS A 126 -7.33 8.41 4.63
CA LYS A 126 -8.28 9.01 5.59
C LYS A 126 -8.39 8.15 6.85
N PHE A 127 -8.49 6.83 6.68
CA PHE A 127 -8.54 5.93 7.83
C PHE A 127 -7.23 5.95 8.62
N LEU A 128 -6.08 5.91 7.96
CA LEU A 128 -4.78 6.02 8.62
C LEU A 128 -4.66 7.31 9.44
N LYS A 129 -5.11 8.45 8.89
CA LYS A 129 -5.15 9.72 9.62
C LYS A 129 -6.04 9.64 10.85
N ALA A 130 -7.21 9.03 10.74
CA ALA A 130 -8.12 8.83 11.87
C ALA A 130 -7.49 7.96 12.98
N VAL A 131 -6.76 6.90 12.61
CA VAL A 131 -6.00 6.06 13.55
C VAL A 131 -4.95 6.90 14.28
N VAL A 132 -4.16 7.69 13.55
CA VAL A 132 -3.13 8.55 14.14
C VAL A 132 -3.73 9.55 15.11
N ASP A 133 -4.77 10.27 14.70
CA ASP A 133 -5.39 11.31 15.55
C ASP A 133 -6.00 10.76 16.83
N GLN A 134 -6.59 9.58 16.74
CA GLN A 134 -7.31 9.03 17.89
C GLN A 134 -6.42 8.20 18.81
N LYS A 135 -5.37 7.59 18.29
CA LYS A 135 -4.59 6.60 19.04
C LYS A 135 -3.16 6.99 19.33
N VAL A 136 -2.52 7.81 18.49
CA VAL A 136 -1.12 8.19 18.72
C VAL A 136 -1.04 9.20 19.86
N ASN A 137 -0.55 8.72 21.00
CA ASN A 137 -0.36 9.51 22.21
C ASN A 137 0.79 8.92 23.05
N ALA A 138 1.18 9.60 24.10
CA ALA A 138 2.29 9.16 24.96
C ALA A 138 2.08 7.76 25.58
N SER A 139 0.84 7.37 25.85
CA SER A 139 0.52 6.03 26.37
C SER A 139 0.77 4.95 25.32
N LEU A 140 0.41 5.21 24.05
CA LEU A 140 0.68 4.27 22.97
C LEU A 140 2.18 4.06 22.78
N ILE A 141 2.98 5.13 22.79
CA ILE A 141 4.43 5.05 22.60
C ILE A 141 5.07 4.05 23.55
N LEU A 142 4.59 4.00 24.80
CA LEU A 142 5.06 3.05 25.80
C LEU A 142 4.63 1.60 25.51
N LYS A 143 3.55 1.40 24.75
CA LYS A 143 3.01 0.08 24.42
C LYS A 143 3.57 -0.48 23.09
N ILE A 144 4.15 0.37 22.23
CA ILE A 144 4.64 -0.05 20.91
C ILE A 144 5.56 -1.27 20.97
N PRO A 145 6.55 -1.36 21.88
CA PRO A 145 7.41 -2.54 21.94
C PRO A 145 6.64 -3.84 22.24
N SER A 146 5.60 -3.76 23.08
CA SER A 146 4.73 -4.90 23.38
C SER A 146 3.91 -5.29 22.16
N ILE A 147 3.18 -4.33 21.57
CA ILE A 147 2.38 -4.54 20.37
C ILE A 147 3.23 -5.14 19.25
N PHE A 148 4.42 -4.56 19.00
CA PHE A 148 5.33 -5.07 17.99
C PHE A 148 5.75 -6.52 18.23
N LYS A 149 6.01 -6.88 19.49
CA LYS A 149 6.33 -8.27 19.87
C LYS A 149 5.14 -9.20 19.63
N ASP A 150 3.94 -8.76 19.99
CA ASP A 150 2.72 -9.58 19.89
C ASP A 150 2.35 -9.89 18.43
N ILE A 151 2.53 -8.91 17.52
CA ILE A 151 2.26 -9.09 16.09
C ILE A 151 3.48 -9.57 15.27
N SER A 152 4.63 -9.83 15.90
CA SER A 152 5.89 -10.12 15.19
C SER A 152 5.85 -11.34 14.28
N SER A 153 4.94 -12.29 14.52
CA SER A 153 4.72 -13.45 13.65
C SER A 153 3.82 -13.15 12.44
N GLU A 154 3.11 -12.04 12.47
CA GLU A 154 2.12 -11.63 11.46
C GLU A 154 2.65 -10.54 10.51
N ILE A 155 3.84 -10.03 10.81
CA ILE A 155 4.51 -8.99 10.01
C ILE A 155 5.86 -9.48 9.49
N LYS A 156 6.28 -8.92 8.33
CA LYS A 156 7.66 -9.04 7.86
C LYS A 156 8.30 -7.67 7.92
N THR A 157 9.48 -7.60 8.54
CA THR A 157 10.19 -6.33 8.68
C THR A 157 11.68 -6.56 8.89
N ASN A 158 12.48 -5.58 8.52
CA ASN A 158 13.90 -5.53 8.86
C ASN A 158 14.17 -4.66 10.10
N PHE A 159 13.12 -4.15 10.78
CA PHE A 159 13.30 -3.48 12.06
C PHE A 159 13.66 -4.46 13.18
N THR A 160 14.68 -4.11 13.96
CA THR A 160 14.91 -4.74 15.25
C THR A 160 14.06 -4.10 16.34
N VAL A 161 13.79 -4.82 17.43
CA VAL A 161 13.05 -4.27 18.59
C VAL A 161 13.71 -2.99 19.12
N SER A 162 15.04 -2.92 19.14
CA SER A 162 15.77 -1.74 19.59
C SER A 162 15.57 -0.53 18.68
N GLU A 163 15.46 -0.74 17.39
CA GLU A 163 15.15 0.31 16.42
C GLU A 163 13.70 0.79 16.55
N VAL A 164 12.75 -0.13 16.75
CA VAL A 164 11.37 0.21 17.03
C VAL A 164 11.28 1.12 18.26
N ILE A 165 11.95 0.77 19.36
CA ILE A 165 12.03 1.59 20.57
C ILE A 165 12.70 2.94 20.28
N LYS A 166 13.79 2.96 19.51
CA LYS A 166 14.51 4.18 19.15
C LYS A 166 13.63 5.14 18.36
N TYR A 167 12.86 4.63 17.39
CA TYR A 167 12.05 5.45 16.50
C TYR A 167 10.67 5.78 17.09
N SER A 168 10.13 4.98 18.00
CA SER A 168 8.81 5.23 18.62
C SER A 168 8.71 6.59 19.31
N LYS A 169 9.82 7.14 19.83
CA LYS A 169 9.85 8.47 20.45
C LYS A 169 9.46 9.60 19.48
N TYR A 170 9.70 9.42 18.19
CA TYR A 170 9.32 10.43 17.19
C TYR A 170 7.82 10.46 16.92
N LEU A 171 7.10 9.42 17.33
CA LEU A 171 5.64 9.40 17.21
C LEU A 171 4.95 10.42 18.11
N ALA A 172 5.64 10.95 19.14
CA ALA A 172 5.10 12.02 19.95
C ALA A 172 4.78 13.28 19.15
N ASP A 173 5.51 13.49 18.04
CA ASP A 173 5.34 14.64 17.15
C ASP A 173 4.38 14.34 15.99
N PHE A 174 3.89 13.09 15.90
CA PHE A 174 2.94 12.69 14.86
C PHE A 174 1.55 13.22 15.20
N SER A 175 0.97 13.91 14.23
CA SER A 175 -0.46 14.23 14.19
C SER A 175 -0.90 14.14 12.74
N SER A 176 -2.20 14.00 12.48
CA SER A 176 -2.71 13.95 11.10
C SER A 176 -2.38 15.22 10.31
N VAL A 177 -2.20 16.35 10.99
CA VAL A 177 -1.80 17.62 10.37
C VAL A 177 -0.40 17.52 9.73
N ASN A 178 0.48 16.66 10.27
CA ASN A 178 1.83 16.48 9.79
C ASN A 178 1.95 15.31 8.78
N ILE A 179 0.83 14.63 8.48
CA ILE A 179 0.81 13.54 7.49
C ILE A 179 0.41 14.12 6.13
N HIS A 180 1.38 14.17 5.24
CA HIS A 180 1.18 14.56 3.86
C HIS A 180 1.24 13.32 2.97
N SER A 181 0.22 13.12 2.15
CA SER A 181 0.13 12.00 1.21
C SER A 181 0.37 12.50 -0.20
N TYR A 182 1.20 11.78 -0.94
CA TYR A 182 1.53 12.09 -2.32
C TYR A 182 1.29 10.86 -3.18
N SER A 183 0.66 11.06 -4.35
CA SER A 183 0.57 10.04 -5.38
C SER A 183 1.67 10.26 -6.40
N LEU A 184 2.33 9.19 -6.81
CA LEU A 184 3.34 9.28 -7.87
C LEU A 184 2.65 9.72 -9.17
N PRO A 185 3.10 10.81 -9.82
CA PRO A 185 2.58 11.25 -11.10
C PRO A 185 2.73 10.19 -12.19
N GLY A 186 1.72 10.07 -13.04
CA GLY A 186 1.72 9.10 -14.13
C GLY A 186 0.34 8.97 -14.77
N GLU A 187 0.19 7.99 -15.64
CA GLU A 187 -1.05 7.72 -16.35
C GLU A 187 -1.35 6.22 -16.44
N TYR A 188 -2.64 5.89 -16.55
CA TYR A 188 -3.06 4.53 -16.84
C TYR A 188 -2.81 4.18 -18.30
N SER A 189 -2.30 2.98 -18.52
CA SER A 189 -2.17 2.39 -19.84
C SER A 189 -2.65 0.94 -19.81
N SER A 190 -3.48 0.57 -20.77
CA SER A 190 -3.89 -0.82 -20.98
C SER A 190 -2.97 -1.43 -22.02
N ASP A 191 -2.19 -2.41 -21.62
CA ASP A 191 -1.32 -3.20 -22.49
C ASP A 191 -1.89 -4.62 -22.58
N SER A 192 -2.10 -5.10 -23.82
CA SER A 192 -2.61 -6.45 -24.05
C SER A 192 -1.71 -7.57 -23.51
N ALA A 193 -0.44 -7.28 -23.28
CA ALA A 193 0.54 -8.25 -22.74
C ALA A 193 0.63 -8.20 -21.21
N ASN A 194 0.42 -7.02 -20.59
CA ASN A 194 0.66 -6.79 -19.16
C ASN A 194 -0.60 -6.39 -18.39
N GLY A 195 -1.75 -6.27 -19.06
CA GLY A 195 -2.98 -5.76 -18.47
C GLY A 195 -2.92 -4.25 -18.20
N ASP A 196 -3.71 -3.79 -17.23
CA ASP A 196 -3.74 -2.39 -16.84
C ASP A 196 -2.52 -2.05 -15.99
N VAL A 197 -1.72 -1.09 -16.46
CA VAL A 197 -0.49 -0.65 -15.79
C VAL A 197 -0.51 0.86 -15.56
N TRP A 198 0.14 1.30 -14.48
CA TRP A 198 0.43 2.70 -14.22
C TRP A 198 1.81 3.05 -14.75
N ILE A 199 1.89 3.94 -15.72
CA ILE A 199 3.15 4.43 -16.29
C ILE A 199 3.55 5.70 -15.54
N PRO A 200 4.67 5.68 -14.78
CA PRO A 200 5.11 6.84 -14.02
C PRO A 200 5.63 7.95 -14.94
N ASN A 201 5.29 9.20 -14.64
CA ASN A 201 5.90 10.38 -15.24
C ASN A 201 7.18 10.73 -14.46
N MET A 202 8.32 10.29 -14.98
CA MET A 202 9.59 10.41 -14.26
C MET A 202 10.05 11.84 -14.04
N ASP A 203 9.71 12.79 -14.93
CA ASP A 203 10.10 14.20 -14.78
C ASP A 203 9.28 14.89 -13.68
N GLU A 204 7.99 14.63 -13.63
CA GLU A 204 7.14 15.12 -12.53
C GLU A 204 7.50 14.47 -11.19
N ILE A 205 7.86 13.18 -11.19
CA ILE A 205 8.31 12.48 -9.96
C ILE A 205 9.60 13.11 -9.44
N ARG A 206 10.57 13.44 -10.32
CA ARG A 206 11.81 14.13 -9.91
C ARG A 206 11.51 15.46 -9.24
N THR A 207 10.65 16.25 -9.87
CA THR A 207 10.25 17.54 -9.32
C THR A 207 9.59 17.35 -7.95
N MET A 208 8.63 16.43 -7.84
CA MET A 208 7.94 16.15 -6.59
C MET A 208 8.92 15.68 -5.49
N VAL A 209 9.84 14.77 -5.81
CA VAL A 209 10.80 14.25 -4.83
C VAL A 209 11.76 15.34 -4.36
N GLN A 210 12.21 16.20 -5.26
CA GLN A 210 13.06 17.33 -4.90
C GLN A 210 12.32 18.34 -4.01
N ASP A 211 11.09 18.69 -4.36
CA ASP A 211 10.31 19.69 -3.63
C ASP A 211 9.86 19.19 -2.24
N VAL A 212 9.48 17.92 -2.15
CA VAL A 212 8.91 17.35 -0.92
C VAL A 212 9.99 16.82 0.01
N PHE A 213 11.00 16.13 -0.52
CA PHE A 213 12.00 15.42 0.28
C PHE A 213 13.39 16.05 0.23
N GLY A 214 13.62 17.05 -0.61
CA GLY A 214 14.93 17.68 -0.80
C GLY A 214 15.99 16.75 -1.39
N TYR A 215 15.59 15.63 -2.00
CA TYR A 215 16.51 14.68 -2.62
C TYR A 215 16.91 15.15 -4.02
N PRO A 216 18.21 15.09 -4.37
CA PRO A 216 18.68 15.50 -5.70
C PRO A 216 18.05 14.63 -6.79
N ALA A 217 17.57 15.30 -7.84
CA ALA A 217 16.95 14.65 -8.99
C ALA A 217 17.90 13.68 -9.75
N ASP A 218 19.20 13.88 -9.61
CA ASP A 218 20.25 13.11 -10.29
C ASP A 218 20.31 11.63 -9.87
N ASN A 219 19.71 11.29 -8.73
CA ASN A 219 19.65 9.90 -8.24
C ASN A 219 18.51 9.09 -8.86
N ILE A 220 17.63 9.70 -9.65
CA ILE A 220 16.49 9.03 -10.27
C ILE A 220 16.92 8.55 -11.66
N THR A 221 16.96 7.23 -11.86
CA THR A 221 17.31 6.66 -13.17
C THR A 221 16.18 6.89 -14.17
N THR A 222 16.56 7.40 -15.36
CA THR A 222 15.62 7.68 -16.45
C THR A 222 15.26 6.44 -17.27
N ASP A 223 15.76 5.27 -16.91
CA ASP A 223 15.47 4.05 -17.65
C ASP A 223 13.98 3.75 -17.61
N ASN A 224 13.33 4.21 -18.67
CA ASN A 224 11.94 3.88 -18.94
C ASN A 224 11.83 2.35 -19.04
N PRO A 225 11.02 1.68 -18.21
CA PRO A 225 10.85 0.23 -18.31
C PRO A 225 10.39 -0.27 -19.68
N LYS A 226 9.92 0.61 -20.58
CA LYS A 226 9.68 0.30 -21.99
C LYS A 226 10.94 -0.05 -22.79
N ASN A 227 12.14 0.31 -22.31
CA ASN A 227 13.41 0.07 -23.01
C ASN A 227 14.24 -1.08 -22.43
N ALA A 228 13.71 -1.82 -21.46
CA ALA A 228 14.28 -3.09 -21.04
C ALA A 228 13.99 -4.14 -22.14
N THR A 229 14.56 -3.94 -23.32
CA THR A 229 14.72 -5.00 -24.30
C THR A 229 15.53 -6.09 -23.63
N ARG A 230 14.94 -7.29 -23.51
CA ARG A 230 15.66 -8.52 -23.23
C ARG A 230 16.88 -8.52 -24.16
N GLU A 231 18.06 -8.35 -23.64
CA GLU A 231 19.26 -8.77 -24.34
C GLU A 231 19.16 -10.29 -24.48
N SER A 232 18.69 -10.70 -25.65
CA SER A 232 18.76 -12.09 -26.06
C SER A 232 20.24 -12.42 -26.17
N GLY A 233 20.74 -13.18 -25.19
CA GLY A 233 22.08 -13.71 -25.23
C GLY A 233 22.26 -14.53 -26.50
N SER A 234 22.89 -13.94 -27.52
CA SER A 234 23.41 -14.68 -28.66
C SER A 234 24.69 -15.39 -28.20
N SER A 235 24.54 -16.66 -27.82
CA SER A 235 25.66 -17.55 -27.67
C SER A 235 26.26 -17.78 -29.06
N SER A 236 27.33 -17.10 -29.39
CA SER A 236 28.18 -17.41 -30.50
C SER A 236 28.96 -18.70 -30.18
N SER A 237 28.52 -19.81 -30.73
CA SER A 237 29.31 -21.05 -30.81
C SER A 237 30.45 -20.82 -31.78
N SER A 238 31.65 -20.53 -31.30
CA SER A 238 32.87 -20.66 -32.12
C SER A 238 33.28 -22.12 -32.14
N GLY A 239 33.06 -22.78 -33.28
CA GLY A 239 33.64 -24.08 -33.58
C GLY A 239 35.16 -23.97 -33.67
N ILE A 240 35.80 -24.93 -33.07
CA ILE A 240 37.22 -25.20 -33.27
C ILE A 240 37.32 -26.47 -34.09
N SER A 241 38.05 -26.36 -35.20
CA SER A 241 38.49 -27.40 -36.09
C SER A 241 39.48 -28.33 -35.44
#